data_13b6ca0185b2d4ed84391f2bf982e9ee
#
_entry.id   13b6ca0185b2d4ed84391f2bf982e9ee
#
_cell.length_a   1.000
_cell.length_b   1.000
_cell.length_c   1.000
_cell.angle_alpha   90.00
_cell.angle_beta   90.00
_cell.angle_gamma   90.00
#
_symmetry.space_group_name_H-M   'P 1'
#
loop_
_entity.id
_entity.type
_entity.pdbx_description
1 polymer ?
#
loop_
_entity_poly.entity_id
_entity_poly.type
_entity_poly.pdbx_seq_one_letter_code
_entity_poly.pdbx_strand_id
1 'polypeptide(L)'
;MIFWIVNCSIAFLICVFCAGIIIPQILLIAFRKRLFDLPDERKIHHCAVPRLGGIAFKPVVFFTVALLLGINMVMGHSEMLSEIENDVRPLAFAFCSIMVLYLVGMADDLIGIRYRAKFVIQILCGMMLIAGGIYIDNLYGILGIHSVPLWLGYPLTILFVVFIINAINLIDGIDGLASGLCSIACLLYGLTFLMFHQYIYAMLAFATLGVLVPFFYYNVFGNAEHGKKIFMGDTGSLTVGMMLCLLSLKLTMCGTDDNTVHINPMVLAFSPLLIPCCDVVRVYLHRVRNGKNPFLPDKNHIHHKLLAVGMQQRSVMIIVISVSTVFILFNILLSLYLNVNWIVLVDILIWTFTNIRLKKRIGQLQSRQATNK
;
A
#
# COMPACT_ATOMS: atom_id res chain seq x y z
N MET A 1 -15.52 -20.94 -9.93
CA MET A 1 -14.36 -20.78 -9.04
C MET A 1 -13.03 -21.17 -9.70
N ILE A 2 -12.84 -22.40 -10.22
CA ILE A 2 -11.57 -22.82 -10.86
C ILE A 2 -11.15 -21.88 -11.99
N PHE A 3 -12.06 -21.47 -12.88
CA PHE A 3 -11.82 -20.49 -13.94
C PHE A 3 -11.15 -19.19 -13.40
N TRP A 4 -11.69 -18.64 -12.32
CA TRP A 4 -11.18 -17.41 -11.73
C TRP A 4 -9.84 -17.57 -11.03
N ILE A 5 -9.62 -18.70 -10.34
CA ILE A 5 -8.31 -19.02 -9.74
C ILE A 5 -7.24 -19.10 -10.84
N VAL A 6 -7.55 -19.74 -11.96
CA VAL A 6 -6.65 -19.83 -13.11
C VAL A 6 -6.36 -18.45 -13.68
N ASN A 7 -7.39 -17.61 -13.93
CA ASN A 7 -7.19 -16.25 -14.45
C ASN A 7 -6.38 -15.37 -13.48
N CYS A 8 -6.64 -15.42 -12.18
CA CYS A 8 -5.84 -14.70 -11.17
C CYS A 8 -4.37 -15.16 -11.15
N SER A 9 -4.14 -16.47 -11.25
CA SER A 9 -2.79 -17.04 -11.32
C SER A 9 -2.05 -16.62 -12.59
N ILE A 10 -2.73 -16.64 -13.73
CA ILE A 10 -2.19 -16.18 -15.01
C ILE A 10 -1.92 -14.67 -14.95
N ALA A 11 -2.83 -13.86 -14.37
CA ALA A 11 -2.63 -12.43 -14.18
C ALA A 11 -1.35 -12.14 -13.36
N PHE A 12 -1.18 -12.84 -12.25
CA PHE A 12 0.03 -12.75 -11.44
C PHE A 12 1.28 -13.10 -12.25
N LEU A 13 1.29 -14.23 -12.97
CA LEU A 13 2.46 -14.68 -13.73
C LEU A 13 2.82 -13.73 -14.89
N ILE A 14 1.80 -13.24 -15.63
CA ILE A 14 2.03 -12.25 -16.71
C ILE A 14 2.63 -10.97 -16.11
N CYS A 15 2.11 -10.49 -15.00
CA CYS A 15 2.62 -9.30 -14.32
C CYS A 15 4.06 -9.49 -13.83
N VAL A 16 4.40 -10.65 -13.24
CA VAL A 16 5.77 -10.99 -12.85
C VAL A 16 6.70 -10.97 -14.07
N PHE A 17 6.31 -11.61 -15.15
CA PHE A 17 7.11 -11.67 -16.37
C PHE A 17 7.29 -10.30 -17.03
N CYS A 18 6.20 -9.57 -17.25
CA CYS A 18 6.26 -8.25 -17.89
C CYS A 18 7.03 -7.23 -17.05
N ALA A 19 6.79 -7.16 -15.74
CA ALA A 19 7.54 -6.26 -14.85
C ALA A 19 9.02 -6.67 -14.76
N GLY A 20 9.32 -7.98 -14.76
CA GLY A 20 10.68 -8.50 -14.80
C GLY A 20 11.47 -8.08 -16.04
N ILE A 21 10.80 -7.87 -17.18
CA ILE A 21 11.41 -7.33 -18.42
C ILE A 21 11.46 -5.81 -18.40
N ILE A 22 10.37 -5.14 -17.99
CA ILE A 22 10.23 -3.68 -18.11
C ILE A 22 11.13 -2.95 -17.10
N ILE A 23 11.26 -3.44 -15.86
CA ILE A 23 12.08 -2.77 -14.83
C ILE A 23 13.55 -2.63 -15.24
N PRO A 24 14.24 -3.65 -15.79
CA PRO A 24 15.60 -3.47 -16.33
C PRO A 24 15.69 -2.47 -17.47
N GLN A 25 14.66 -2.36 -18.33
CA GLN A 25 14.64 -1.36 -19.41
C GLN A 25 14.48 0.06 -18.84
N ILE A 26 13.64 0.23 -17.82
CA ILE A 26 13.53 1.52 -17.09
C ILE A 26 14.87 1.89 -16.48
N LEU A 27 15.58 0.95 -15.84
CA LEU A 27 16.92 1.16 -15.31
C LEU A 27 17.88 1.62 -16.40
N LEU A 28 17.91 0.94 -17.55
CA LEU A 28 18.77 1.30 -18.69
C LEU A 28 18.50 2.73 -19.19
N ILE A 29 17.21 3.10 -19.32
CA ILE A 29 16.79 4.45 -19.74
C ILE A 29 17.21 5.48 -18.69
N ALA A 30 16.98 5.20 -17.41
CA ALA A 30 17.34 6.08 -16.30
C ALA A 30 18.85 6.38 -16.28
N PHE A 31 19.69 5.33 -16.49
CA PHE A 31 21.14 5.51 -16.58
C PHE A 31 21.56 6.30 -17.82
N ARG A 32 21.01 6.03 -19.00
CA ARG A 32 21.32 6.76 -20.23
C ARG A 32 20.91 8.23 -20.17
N LYS A 33 19.78 8.53 -19.52
CA LYS A 33 19.24 9.89 -19.41
C LYS A 33 19.68 10.62 -18.14
N ARG A 34 20.47 9.98 -17.27
CA ARG A 34 20.92 10.52 -15.98
C ARG A 34 19.77 10.97 -15.08
N LEU A 35 18.67 10.21 -15.09
CA LEU A 35 17.50 10.45 -14.24
C LEU A 35 17.73 9.84 -12.86
N PHE A 36 18.64 10.44 -12.09
CA PHE A 36 19.00 9.98 -10.76
C PHE A 36 18.55 10.98 -9.71
N ASP A 37 18.24 10.43 -8.56
CA ASP A 37 18.18 11.20 -7.33
C ASP A 37 19.62 11.48 -6.86
N LEU A 38 19.99 12.76 -6.83
CA LEU A 38 21.31 13.15 -6.33
C LEU A 38 21.40 12.82 -4.83
N PRO A 39 22.57 12.31 -4.37
CA PRO A 39 22.80 12.10 -2.95
C PRO A 39 22.63 13.44 -2.20
N ASP A 40 21.70 13.50 -1.25
CA ASP A 40 21.57 14.61 -0.32
C ASP A 40 22.05 14.10 1.06
N GLU A 41 22.63 14.96 1.91
CA GLU A 41 23.10 14.63 3.27
C GLU A 41 22.04 13.98 4.16
N ARG A 42 20.76 14.04 3.75
CA ARG A 42 19.62 13.44 4.42
C ARG A 42 19.37 11.98 4.05
N LYS A 43 20.03 11.45 2.99
CA LYS A 43 19.76 10.12 2.43
C LYS A 43 20.77 9.10 2.89
N ILE A 44 20.31 7.87 3.05
CA ILE A 44 21.09 6.73 3.59
C ILE A 44 22.01 6.15 2.50
N HIS A 45 21.78 6.45 1.21
CA HIS A 45 22.52 5.89 0.08
C HIS A 45 23.56 6.86 -0.47
N HIS A 46 24.79 6.36 -0.67
CA HIS A 46 25.92 7.09 -1.25
C HIS A 46 26.00 7.03 -2.77
N CYS A 47 25.24 6.13 -3.41
CA CYS A 47 25.20 5.96 -4.86
C CYS A 47 23.90 6.57 -5.43
N ALA A 48 23.98 7.10 -6.66
CA ALA A 48 22.81 7.59 -7.40
C ALA A 48 21.92 6.41 -7.83
N VAL A 49 20.67 6.35 -7.32
CA VAL A 49 19.71 5.30 -7.64
C VAL A 49 18.44 5.93 -8.25
N PRO A 50 17.92 5.42 -9.39
CA PRO A 50 16.71 5.96 -10.02
C PRO A 50 15.46 5.71 -9.16
N ARG A 51 14.55 6.71 -9.11
CA ARG A 51 13.23 6.62 -8.42
C ARG A 51 12.09 6.33 -9.40
N LEU A 52 12.32 5.47 -10.37
CA LEU A 52 11.41 5.26 -11.50
C LEU A 52 10.79 3.86 -11.54
N GLY A 53 10.95 3.07 -10.47
CA GLY A 53 10.45 1.68 -10.42
C GLY A 53 8.94 1.58 -10.56
N GLY A 54 8.22 2.53 -9.99
CA GLY A 54 6.76 2.60 -10.05
C GLY A 54 6.18 2.83 -11.44
N ILE A 55 6.97 3.30 -12.40
CA ILE A 55 6.52 3.51 -13.79
C ILE A 55 6.01 2.21 -14.42
N ALA A 56 6.57 1.06 -14.06
CA ALA A 56 6.13 -0.23 -14.57
C ALA A 56 4.75 -0.68 -14.03
N PHE A 57 4.35 -0.23 -12.83
CA PHE A 57 3.25 -0.87 -12.09
C PHE A 57 1.92 -0.78 -12.83
N LYS A 58 1.42 0.44 -13.03
CA LYS A 58 0.12 0.64 -13.68
C LYS A 58 0.06 0.10 -15.10
N PRO A 59 1.03 0.41 -16.01
CA PRO A 59 0.95 -0.09 -17.38
C PRO A 59 0.91 -1.62 -17.46
N VAL A 60 1.70 -2.32 -16.63
CA VAL A 60 1.74 -3.78 -16.61
C VAL A 60 0.43 -4.37 -16.08
N VAL A 61 -0.10 -3.84 -14.97
CA VAL A 61 -1.39 -4.31 -14.42
C VAL A 61 -2.52 -4.12 -15.43
N PHE A 62 -2.63 -2.92 -16.03
CA PHE A 62 -3.70 -2.61 -16.98
C PHE A 62 -3.58 -3.41 -18.27
N PHE A 63 -2.36 -3.55 -18.80
CA PHE A 63 -2.10 -4.42 -19.93
C PHE A 63 -2.54 -5.86 -19.66
N THR A 64 -2.19 -6.40 -18.49
CA THR A 64 -2.52 -7.78 -18.12
C THR A 64 -4.02 -7.99 -18.01
N VAL A 65 -4.75 -7.08 -17.35
CA VAL A 65 -6.21 -7.16 -17.23
C VAL A 65 -6.88 -7.07 -18.60
N ALA A 66 -6.46 -6.13 -19.44
CA ALA A 66 -6.99 -5.98 -20.79
C ALA A 66 -6.68 -7.18 -21.69
N LEU A 67 -5.45 -7.73 -21.60
CA LEU A 67 -5.04 -8.91 -22.36
C LEU A 67 -5.88 -10.14 -21.98
N LEU A 68 -6.07 -10.37 -20.67
CA LEU A 68 -6.87 -11.51 -20.19
C LEU A 68 -8.34 -11.36 -20.59
N LEU A 69 -8.88 -10.14 -20.50
CA LEU A 69 -10.24 -9.88 -21.01
C LEU A 69 -10.34 -10.26 -22.49
N GLY A 70 -9.43 -9.77 -23.33
CA GLY A 70 -9.41 -10.08 -24.76
C GLY A 70 -9.26 -11.57 -25.06
N ILE A 71 -8.34 -12.27 -24.37
CA ILE A 71 -8.14 -13.71 -24.55
C ILE A 71 -9.40 -14.49 -24.15
N ASN A 72 -10.00 -14.20 -23.01
CA ASN A 72 -11.21 -14.89 -22.56
C ASN A 72 -12.38 -14.66 -23.54
N MET A 73 -12.54 -13.45 -24.07
CA MET A 73 -13.57 -13.17 -25.10
C MET A 73 -13.33 -13.97 -26.38
N VAL A 74 -12.09 -14.06 -26.85
CA VAL A 74 -11.74 -14.89 -28.04
C VAL A 74 -12.00 -16.37 -27.81
N MET A 75 -11.79 -16.84 -26.58
CA MET A 75 -12.06 -18.24 -26.17
C MET A 75 -13.56 -18.52 -25.93
N GLY A 76 -14.42 -17.52 -26.06
CA GLY A 76 -15.87 -17.65 -25.84
C GLY A 76 -16.28 -17.62 -24.36
N HIS A 77 -15.39 -17.25 -23.46
CA HIS A 77 -15.68 -17.08 -22.04
C HIS A 77 -16.15 -15.66 -21.75
N SER A 78 -17.44 -15.47 -21.53
CA SER A 78 -18.04 -14.16 -21.25
C SER A 78 -18.07 -13.81 -19.74
N GLU A 79 -17.67 -14.71 -18.87
CA GLU A 79 -17.74 -14.52 -17.40
C GLU A 79 -16.95 -13.30 -16.92
N MET A 80 -15.78 -13.04 -17.54
CA MET A 80 -14.97 -11.87 -17.17
C MET A 80 -15.62 -10.57 -17.62
N LEU A 81 -16.28 -10.56 -18.78
CA LEU A 81 -16.99 -9.38 -19.26
C LEU A 81 -18.20 -9.08 -18.37
N SER A 82 -18.99 -10.11 -18.02
CA SER A 82 -20.16 -9.94 -17.14
C SER A 82 -19.79 -9.41 -15.75
N GLU A 83 -18.67 -9.82 -15.18
CA GLU A 83 -18.15 -9.27 -13.92
C GLU A 83 -17.76 -7.78 -14.06
N ILE A 84 -17.13 -7.40 -15.18
CA ILE A 84 -16.81 -5.99 -15.46
C ILE A 84 -18.09 -5.18 -15.68
N GLU A 85 -19.07 -5.72 -16.41
CA GLU A 85 -20.36 -5.05 -16.68
C GLU A 85 -21.11 -4.74 -15.37
N ASN A 86 -21.06 -5.60 -14.39
CA ASN A 86 -21.69 -5.39 -13.09
C ASN A 86 -21.02 -4.25 -12.29
N ASP A 87 -19.72 -4.03 -12.49
CA ASP A 87 -18.91 -3.06 -11.75
C ASP A 87 -18.33 -1.95 -12.66
N VAL A 88 -18.90 -1.67 -13.85
CA VAL A 88 -18.37 -0.67 -14.81
C VAL A 88 -18.15 0.68 -14.16
N ARG A 89 -19.15 1.20 -13.44
CA ARG A 89 -19.08 2.51 -12.80
C ARG A 89 -17.99 2.59 -11.73
N PRO A 90 -17.92 1.69 -10.74
CA PRO A 90 -16.83 1.65 -9.78
C PRO A 90 -15.44 1.53 -10.42
N LEU A 91 -15.27 0.61 -11.37
CA LEU A 91 -14.00 0.36 -12.04
C LEU A 91 -13.54 1.55 -12.89
N ALA A 92 -14.45 2.19 -13.64
CA ALA A 92 -14.10 3.34 -14.47
C ALA A 92 -13.55 4.49 -13.63
N PHE A 93 -14.24 4.89 -12.55
CA PHE A 93 -13.77 5.96 -11.67
C PHE A 93 -12.50 5.57 -10.90
N ALA A 94 -12.37 4.31 -10.48
CA ALA A 94 -11.15 3.81 -9.85
C ALA A 94 -9.95 3.86 -10.81
N PHE A 95 -10.12 3.42 -12.06
CA PHE A 95 -9.07 3.48 -13.07
C PHE A 95 -8.66 4.91 -13.42
N CYS A 96 -9.61 5.84 -13.49
CA CYS A 96 -9.32 7.27 -13.66
C CYS A 96 -8.50 7.80 -12.47
N SER A 97 -8.88 7.48 -11.23
CA SER A 97 -8.17 7.90 -10.03
C SER A 97 -6.74 7.36 -9.99
N ILE A 98 -6.54 6.08 -10.30
CA ILE A 98 -5.23 5.45 -10.39
C ILE A 98 -4.39 6.10 -11.51
N MET A 99 -5.01 6.44 -12.66
CA MET A 99 -4.33 7.13 -13.77
C MET A 99 -3.83 8.51 -13.35
N VAL A 100 -4.69 9.30 -12.71
CA VAL A 100 -4.33 10.65 -12.26
C VAL A 100 -3.17 10.58 -11.26
N LEU A 101 -3.23 9.73 -10.27
CA LEU A 101 -2.15 9.59 -9.28
C LEU A 101 -0.85 9.04 -9.89
N TYR A 102 -0.95 8.11 -10.84
CA TYR A 102 0.21 7.64 -11.59
C TYR A 102 0.91 8.78 -12.35
N LEU A 103 0.16 9.61 -13.06
CA LEU A 103 0.71 10.75 -13.80
C LEU A 103 1.32 11.80 -12.87
N VAL A 104 0.65 12.09 -11.76
CA VAL A 104 1.13 13.02 -10.74
C VAL A 104 2.39 12.48 -10.06
N GLY A 105 2.41 11.21 -9.69
CA GLY A 105 3.60 10.57 -9.13
C GLY A 105 4.80 10.61 -10.09
N MET A 106 4.55 10.34 -11.39
CA MET A 106 5.59 10.43 -12.42
C MET A 106 6.10 11.87 -12.59
N ALA A 107 5.22 12.84 -12.58
CA ALA A 107 5.62 14.24 -12.63
C ALA A 107 6.41 14.65 -11.37
N ASP A 108 6.03 14.12 -10.20
CA ASP A 108 6.77 14.36 -8.96
C ASP A 108 8.19 13.76 -8.99
N ASP A 109 8.32 12.53 -9.44
CA ASP A 109 9.63 11.86 -9.55
C ASP A 109 10.56 12.55 -10.56
N LEU A 110 10.02 13.23 -11.60
CA LEU A 110 10.80 13.87 -12.65
C LEU A 110 11.11 15.34 -12.36
N ILE A 111 10.17 16.11 -11.83
CA ILE A 111 10.28 17.57 -11.68
C ILE A 111 9.99 18.09 -10.27
N GLY A 112 9.49 17.24 -9.37
CA GLY A 112 9.06 17.60 -8.03
C GLY A 112 7.72 18.37 -8.01
N ILE A 113 6.78 17.93 -7.21
CA ILE A 113 5.47 18.56 -7.04
C ILE A 113 5.31 19.04 -5.60
N ARG A 114 4.74 20.24 -5.43
CA ARG A 114 4.45 20.77 -4.09
C ARG A 114 3.45 19.87 -3.36
N TYR A 115 3.71 19.56 -2.08
CA TYR A 115 2.85 18.69 -1.25
C TYR A 115 1.37 19.11 -1.26
N ARG A 116 1.05 20.44 -1.32
CA ARG A 116 -0.33 20.93 -1.38
C ARG A 116 -1.07 20.47 -2.63
N ALA A 117 -0.39 20.47 -3.79
CA ALA A 117 -0.98 20.00 -5.03
C ALA A 117 -1.27 18.49 -4.96
N LYS A 118 -0.35 17.69 -4.37
CA LYS A 118 -0.59 16.27 -4.14
C LYS A 118 -1.83 16.02 -3.28
N PHE A 119 -2.03 16.78 -2.20
CA PHE A 119 -3.22 16.67 -1.35
C PHE A 119 -4.50 16.97 -2.10
N VAL A 120 -4.54 18.05 -2.89
CA VAL A 120 -5.73 18.40 -3.69
C VAL A 120 -6.10 17.28 -4.67
N ILE A 121 -5.10 16.69 -5.32
CA ILE A 121 -5.33 15.60 -6.27
C ILE A 121 -5.78 14.31 -5.55
N GLN A 122 -5.24 14.00 -4.39
CA GLN A 122 -5.70 12.86 -3.59
C GLN A 122 -7.15 13.03 -3.13
N ILE A 123 -7.56 14.26 -2.76
CA ILE A 123 -8.96 14.59 -2.45
C ILE A 123 -9.84 14.37 -3.69
N LEU A 124 -9.43 14.86 -4.86
CA LEU A 124 -10.14 14.63 -6.12
C LEU A 124 -10.29 13.12 -6.41
N CYS A 125 -9.26 12.33 -6.22
CA CYS A 125 -9.31 10.87 -6.38
C CYS A 125 -10.30 10.22 -5.40
N GLY A 126 -10.36 10.68 -4.15
CA GLY A 126 -11.37 10.25 -3.19
C GLY A 126 -12.81 10.59 -3.65
N MET A 127 -13.02 11.79 -4.18
CA MET A 127 -14.30 12.17 -4.77
C MET A 127 -14.67 11.32 -5.99
N MET A 128 -13.70 10.95 -6.81
CA MET A 128 -13.93 10.04 -7.95
C MET A 128 -14.34 8.64 -7.49
N LEU A 129 -13.76 8.08 -6.42
CA LEU A 129 -14.24 6.80 -5.86
C LEU A 129 -15.67 6.90 -5.36
N ILE A 130 -16.03 7.98 -4.67
CA ILE A 130 -17.40 8.24 -4.22
C ILE A 130 -18.35 8.34 -5.42
N ALA A 131 -17.97 9.06 -6.47
CA ALA A 131 -18.74 9.13 -7.72
C ALA A 131 -18.89 7.75 -8.38
N GLY A 132 -17.89 6.87 -8.22
CA GLY A 132 -17.94 5.46 -8.61
C GLY A 132 -18.88 4.61 -7.74
N GLY A 133 -19.35 5.12 -6.61
CA GLY A 133 -20.16 4.36 -5.66
C GLY A 133 -19.32 3.61 -4.62
N ILE A 134 -18.02 3.88 -4.53
CA ILE A 134 -17.12 3.27 -3.53
C ILE A 134 -16.90 4.24 -2.39
N TYR A 135 -17.50 3.98 -1.24
CA TYR A 135 -17.41 4.81 -0.05
C TYR A 135 -17.71 4.01 1.22
N ILE A 136 -17.33 4.56 2.37
CA ILE A 136 -17.58 3.96 3.68
C ILE A 136 -19.04 4.21 4.06
N ASP A 137 -19.84 3.18 4.05
CA ASP A 137 -21.26 3.17 4.42
C ASP A 137 -21.53 2.40 5.72
N ASN A 138 -20.58 1.55 6.15
CA ASN A 138 -20.70 0.73 7.34
C ASN A 138 -19.36 0.68 8.08
N LEU A 139 -19.40 0.80 9.42
CA LEU A 139 -18.23 0.64 10.29
C LEU A 139 -18.23 -0.69 11.04
N TYR A 140 -19.21 -1.57 10.78
CA TYR A 140 -19.28 -2.94 11.33
C TYR A 140 -19.08 -3.02 12.83
N GLY A 141 -19.64 -2.05 13.56
CA GLY A 141 -19.61 -1.98 15.01
C GLY A 141 -18.40 -1.27 15.63
N ILE A 142 -17.52 -0.64 14.84
CA ILE A 142 -16.49 0.25 15.39
C ILE A 142 -17.19 1.40 16.12
N LEU A 143 -16.82 1.60 17.40
CA LEU A 143 -17.47 2.54 18.32
C LEU A 143 -18.99 2.35 18.45
N GLY A 144 -19.50 1.14 18.17
CA GLY A 144 -20.93 0.83 18.16
C GLY A 144 -21.68 1.33 16.94
N ILE A 145 -20.97 1.90 15.93
CA ILE A 145 -21.57 2.42 14.69
C ILE A 145 -21.58 1.31 13.65
N HIS A 146 -22.76 1.02 13.10
CA HIS A 146 -22.93 0.11 11.98
C HIS A 146 -23.10 0.90 10.69
N SER A 147 -24.23 1.51 10.46
CA SER A 147 -24.48 2.31 9.27
C SER A 147 -23.95 3.74 9.41
N VAL A 148 -23.33 4.25 8.34
CA VAL A 148 -22.81 5.61 8.28
C VAL A 148 -23.64 6.42 7.27
N PRO A 149 -24.24 7.54 7.68
CA PRO A 149 -24.99 8.36 6.75
C PRO A 149 -24.05 9.01 5.71
N LEU A 150 -24.56 9.26 4.49
CA LEU A 150 -23.77 9.74 3.35
C LEU A 150 -22.98 11.02 3.65
N TRP A 151 -23.57 11.96 4.40
CA TRP A 151 -22.93 13.22 4.75
C TRP A 151 -21.65 13.04 5.60
N LEU A 152 -21.54 11.92 6.32
CA LEU A 152 -20.36 11.54 7.09
C LEU A 152 -19.48 10.55 6.32
N GLY A 153 -20.07 9.60 5.60
CA GLY A 153 -19.36 8.57 4.83
C GLY A 153 -18.48 9.14 3.73
N TYR A 154 -18.96 10.17 3.00
CA TYR A 154 -18.17 10.82 1.95
C TYR A 154 -16.92 11.52 2.46
N PRO A 155 -16.98 12.42 3.45
CA PRO A 155 -15.77 13.00 4.04
C PRO A 155 -14.83 11.95 4.65
N LEU A 156 -15.38 10.92 5.29
CA LEU A 156 -14.59 9.84 5.88
C LEU A 156 -13.83 9.04 4.79
N THR A 157 -14.48 8.79 3.66
CA THR A 157 -13.86 8.13 2.50
C THR A 157 -12.71 8.96 1.93
N ILE A 158 -12.93 10.27 1.74
CA ILE A 158 -11.88 11.17 1.25
C ILE A 158 -10.69 11.19 2.23
N LEU A 159 -10.97 11.34 3.52
CA LEU A 159 -9.94 11.31 4.56
C LEU A 159 -9.17 9.99 4.54
N PHE A 160 -9.87 8.87 4.42
CA PHE A 160 -9.27 7.54 4.32
C PHE A 160 -8.34 7.43 3.12
N VAL A 161 -8.80 7.83 1.92
CA VAL A 161 -8.00 7.79 0.69
C VAL A 161 -6.72 8.61 0.83
N VAL A 162 -6.84 9.86 1.27
CA VAL A 162 -5.69 10.74 1.51
C VAL A 162 -4.74 10.12 2.54
N PHE A 163 -5.27 9.59 3.62
CA PHE A 163 -4.49 9.02 4.71
C PHE A 163 -3.70 7.78 4.26
N ILE A 164 -4.34 6.82 3.58
CA ILE A 164 -3.68 5.57 3.14
C ILE A 164 -2.61 5.85 2.08
N ILE A 165 -2.92 6.67 1.07
CA ILE A 165 -1.93 7.01 0.04
C ILE A 165 -0.66 7.61 0.68
N ASN A 166 -0.83 8.54 1.62
CA ASN A 166 0.31 9.13 2.30
C ASN A 166 0.99 8.16 3.27
N ALA A 167 0.25 7.23 3.91
CA ALA A 167 0.84 6.22 4.77
C ALA A 167 1.76 5.26 3.99
N ILE A 168 1.33 4.83 2.80
CA ILE A 168 2.16 3.99 1.91
C ILE A 168 3.36 4.77 1.38
N ASN A 169 3.19 6.04 1.00
CA ASN A 169 4.30 6.87 0.54
C ASN A 169 5.34 7.12 1.65
N LEU A 170 4.91 7.37 2.88
CA LEU A 170 5.80 7.65 4.02
C LEU A 170 6.53 6.42 4.57
N ILE A 171 5.96 5.20 4.39
CA ILE A 171 6.61 3.97 4.82
C ILE A 171 7.70 3.51 3.83
N ASP A 172 7.72 4.05 2.60
CA ASP A 172 8.73 3.77 1.58
C ASP A 172 10.07 4.47 1.88
N GLY A 173 10.58 4.28 3.10
CA GLY A 173 11.82 4.91 3.59
C GLY A 173 13.04 3.99 3.59
N ILE A 174 12.87 2.69 3.41
CA ILE A 174 13.95 1.68 3.30
C ILE A 174 13.59 0.61 2.28
N ASP A 175 14.62 0.02 1.68
CA ASP A 175 14.47 -0.98 0.63
C ASP A 175 13.56 -2.14 1.05
N GLY A 176 12.61 -2.48 0.19
CA GLY A 176 11.70 -3.60 0.35
C GLY A 176 10.57 -3.42 1.35
N LEU A 177 10.58 -2.36 2.18
CA LEU A 177 9.59 -2.23 3.24
C LEU A 177 8.19 -1.97 2.70
N ALA A 178 8.02 -0.92 1.90
CA ALA A 178 6.71 -0.58 1.32
C ALA A 178 6.22 -1.69 0.38
N SER A 179 7.09 -2.15 -0.54
CA SER A 179 6.71 -3.22 -1.49
C SER A 179 6.38 -4.53 -0.78
N GLY A 180 7.09 -4.90 0.29
CA GLY A 180 6.79 -6.10 1.08
C GLY A 180 5.46 -6.01 1.81
N LEU A 181 5.18 -4.89 2.50
CA LEU A 181 3.90 -4.65 3.18
C LEU A 181 2.73 -4.63 2.18
N CYS A 182 2.88 -3.93 1.05
CA CYS A 182 1.87 -3.91 -0.01
C CYS A 182 1.64 -5.28 -0.65
N SER A 183 2.70 -6.09 -0.79
CA SER A 183 2.59 -7.46 -1.33
C SER A 183 1.74 -8.36 -0.43
N ILE A 184 1.96 -8.29 0.90
CA ILE A 184 1.15 -9.05 1.87
C ILE A 184 -0.30 -8.57 1.85
N ALA A 185 -0.53 -7.25 1.76
CA ALA A 185 -1.87 -6.69 1.65
C ALA A 185 -2.58 -7.18 0.38
N CYS A 186 -1.91 -7.13 -0.78
CA CYS A 186 -2.46 -7.62 -2.05
C CYS A 186 -2.76 -9.13 -2.01
N LEU A 187 -1.89 -9.93 -1.38
CA LEU A 187 -2.12 -11.36 -1.22
C LEU A 187 -3.38 -11.63 -0.39
N LEU A 188 -3.52 -10.99 0.76
CA LEU A 188 -4.70 -11.14 1.61
C LEU A 188 -5.96 -10.69 0.88
N TYR A 189 -5.94 -9.50 0.26
CA TYR A 189 -7.11 -9.00 -0.48
C TYR A 189 -7.49 -9.91 -1.63
N GLY A 190 -6.50 -10.40 -2.41
CA GLY A 190 -6.76 -11.31 -3.50
C GLY A 190 -7.44 -12.60 -3.04
N LEU A 191 -6.94 -13.23 -1.97
CA LEU A 191 -7.55 -14.43 -1.38
C LEU A 191 -8.94 -14.15 -0.83
N THR A 192 -9.12 -13.01 -0.13
CA THR A 192 -10.42 -12.63 0.44
C THR A 192 -11.45 -12.35 -0.64
N PHE A 193 -11.10 -11.63 -1.71
CA PHE A 193 -12.00 -11.38 -2.83
C PHE A 193 -12.39 -12.66 -3.59
N LEU A 194 -11.50 -13.65 -3.69
CA LEU A 194 -11.88 -14.96 -4.22
C LEU A 194 -12.94 -15.65 -3.35
N MET A 195 -12.84 -15.51 -2.02
CA MET A 195 -13.83 -16.05 -1.07
C MET A 195 -15.18 -15.31 -1.15
N PHE A 196 -15.15 -14.00 -1.38
CA PHE A 196 -16.37 -13.19 -1.53
C PHE A 196 -16.91 -13.12 -2.97
N HIS A 197 -16.43 -13.97 -3.87
CA HIS A 197 -16.84 -14.01 -5.28
C HIS A 197 -16.69 -12.67 -6.03
N GLN A 198 -15.80 -11.80 -5.59
CA GLN A 198 -15.46 -10.50 -6.21
C GLN A 198 -14.23 -10.66 -7.12
N TYR A 199 -14.39 -11.37 -8.19
CA TYR A 199 -13.27 -11.93 -8.95
C TYR A 199 -12.41 -10.90 -9.68
N ILE A 200 -13.00 -9.81 -10.18
CA ILE A 200 -12.24 -8.77 -10.87
C ILE A 200 -11.29 -8.04 -9.90
N TYR A 201 -11.73 -7.84 -8.64
CA TYR A 201 -10.89 -7.24 -7.61
C TYR A 201 -9.82 -8.22 -7.11
N ALA A 202 -10.12 -9.50 -7.05
CA ALA A 202 -9.12 -10.55 -6.79
C ALA A 202 -8.02 -10.51 -7.86
N MET A 203 -8.40 -10.44 -9.13
CA MET A 203 -7.45 -10.36 -10.25
C MET A 203 -6.61 -9.08 -10.19
N LEU A 204 -7.19 -7.92 -9.85
CA LEU A 204 -6.45 -6.67 -9.66
C LEU A 204 -5.44 -6.78 -8.50
N ALA A 205 -5.82 -7.43 -7.40
CA ALA A 205 -4.94 -7.65 -6.26
C ALA A 205 -3.75 -8.56 -6.64
N PHE A 206 -4.00 -9.70 -7.32
CA PHE A 206 -2.95 -10.61 -7.77
C PHE A 206 -2.07 -10.00 -8.88
N ALA A 207 -2.64 -9.21 -9.79
CA ALA A 207 -1.87 -8.48 -10.78
C ALA A 207 -0.94 -7.44 -10.13
N THR A 208 -1.45 -6.71 -9.12
CA THR A 208 -0.64 -5.76 -8.35
C THR A 208 0.46 -6.47 -7.56
N LEU A 209 0.17 -7.61 -6.94
CA LEU A 209 1.18 -8.47 -6.32
C LEU A 209 2.25 -8.89 -7.34
N GLY A 210 1.81 -9.27 -8.56
CA GLY A 210 2.71 -9.72 -9.63
C GLY A 210 3.73 -8.66 -10.05
N VAL A 211 3.38 -7.38 -10.09
CA VAL A 211 4.36 -6.32 -10.40
C VAL A 211 5.28 -5.99 -9.23
N LEU A 212 4.79 -6.16 -7.99
CA LEU A 212 5.59 -5.89 -6.80
C LEU A 212 6.71 -6.90 -6.58
N VAL A 213 6.55 -8.16 -7.01
CA VAL A 213 7.55 -9.22 -6.82
C VAL A 213 8.88 -8.93 -7.55
N PRO A 214 8.92 -8.67 -8.88
CA PRO A 214 10.16 -8.30 -9.54
C PRO A 214 10.71 -6.97 -9.05
N PHE A 215 9.83 -5.99 -8.75
CA PHE A 215 10.27 -4.73 -8.18
C PHE A 215 10.98 -4.95 -6.83
N PHE A 216 10.41 -5.75 -5.93
CA PHE A 216 11.04 -6.10 -4.65
C PHE A 216 12.44 -6.71 -4.86
N TYR A 217 12.58 -7.59 -5.85
CA TYR A 217 13.87 -8.19 -6.17
C TYR A 217 14.93 -7.12 -6.55
N TYR A 218 14.63 -6.23 -7.48
CA TYR A 218 15.56 -5.17 -7.89
C TYR A 218 15.80 -4.11 -6.81
N ASN A 219 14.80 -3.86 -5.96
CA ASN A 219 14.91 -2.89 -4.88
C ASN A 219 15.78 -3.40 -3.73
N VAL A 220 15.58 -4.67 -3.29
CA VAL A 220 16.28 -5.25 -2.12
C VAL A 220 17.63 -5.88 -2.48
N PHE A 221 17.66 -6.63 -3.59
CA PHE A 221 18.85 -7.41 -3.98
C PHE A 221 19.64 -6.75 -5.12
N GLY A 222 19.11 -5.69 -5.72
CA GLY A 222 19.81 -4.93 -6.76
C GLY A 222 21.08 -4.29 -6.20
N ASN A 223 22.19 -4.38 -6.97
CA ASN A 223 23.44 -3.72 -6.62
C ASN A 223 23.48 -2.31 -7.24
N ALA A 224 23.59 -1.28 -6.40
CA ALA A 224 23.64 0.12 -6.83
C ALA A 224 24.90 0.44 -7.63
N GLU A 225 26.05 -0.15 -7.27
CA GLU A 225 27.35 0.05 -7.97
C GLU A 225 27.30 -0.48 -9.40
N HIS A 226 26.55 -1.57 -9.63
CA HIS A 226 26.37 -2.15 -10.97
C HIS A 226 25.12 -1.62 -11.70
N GLY A 227 24.49 -0.57 -11.18
CA GLY A 227 23.30 0.03 -11.82
C GLY A 227 22.07 -0.89 -11.87
N LYS A 228 21.95 -1.85 -10.95
CA LYS A 228 20.85 -2.82 -10.90
C LYS A 228 19.86 -2.56 -9.77
N LYS A 229 19.94 -1.41 -9.10
CA LYS A 229 19.06 -1.03 -8.02
C LYS A 229 18.07 0.04 -8.47
N ILE A 230 16.82 -0.05 -8.01
CA ILE A 230 15.77 0.90 -8.32
C ILE A 230 14.93 1.21 -7.08
N PHE A 231 14.50 2.47 -6.92
CA PHE A 231 13.55 2.87 -5.90
C PHE A 231 12.13 2.95 -6.47
N MET A 232 11.14 2.80 -5.59
CA MET A 232 9.72 2.83 -5.96
C MET A 232 9.31 4.17 -6.55
N GLY A 233 9.75 5.25 -5.93
CA GLY A 233 9.37 6.62 -6.26
C GLY A 233 7.93 6.94 -5.86
N ASP A 234 7.55 8.21 -6.06
CA ASP A 234 6.20 8.69 -5.81
C ASP A 234 5.21 8.09 -6.83
N THR A 235 5.66 7.84 -8.07
CA THR A 235 4.87 7.10 -9.08
C THR A 235 4.38 5.76 -8.51
N GLY A 236 5.28 4.98 -7.90
CA GLY A 236 4.95 3.66 -7.38
C GLY A 236 4.12 3.72 -6.12
N SER A 237 4.56 4.47 -5.12
CA SER A 237 3.92 4.52 -3.81
C SER A 237 2.52 5.13 -3.86
N LEU A 238 2.28 6.20 -4.64
CA LEU A 238 0.95 6.79 -4.83
C LEU A 238 0.02 5.85 -5.61
N THR A 239 0.53 5.19 -6.66
CA THR A 239 -0.24 4.24 -7.47
C THR A 239 -0.67 3.02 -6.64
N VAL A 240 0.28 2.38 -5.95
CA VAL A 240 -0.02 1.22 -5.10
C VAL A 240 -0.88 1.62 -3.91
N GLY A 241 -0.62 2.79 -3.30
CA GLY A 241 -1.46 3.34 -2.25
C GLY A 241 -2.92 3.49 -2.68
N MET A 242 -3.17 3.99 -3.90
CA MET A 242 -4.52 4.10 -4.46
C MET A 242 -5.14 2.73 -4.78
N MET A 243 -4.36 1.77 -5.28
CA MET A 243 -4.82 0.38 -5.47
C MET A 243 -5.27 -0.23 -4.15
N LEU A 244 -4.49 -0.08 -3.08
CA LEU A 244 -4.84 -0.57 -1.76
C LEU A 244 -6.06 0.15 -1.17
N CYS A 245 -6.23 1.46 -1.41
CA CYS A 245 -7.45 2.19 -1.06
C CYS A 245 -8.68 1.59 -1.73
N LEU A 246 -8.62 1.39 -3.06
CA LEU A 246 -9.69 0.78 -3.83
C LEU A 246 -10.07 -0.60 -3.26
N LEU A 247 -9.06 -1.47 -3.09
CA LEU A 247 -9.28 -2.84 -2.65
C LEU A 247 -9.81 -2.89 -1.21
N SER A 248 -9.26 -2.10 -0.30
CA SER A 248 -9.72 -2.06 1.09
C SER A 248 -11.15 -1.51 1.22
N LEU A 249 -11.50 -0.42 0.51
CA LEU A 249 -12.85 0.13 0.51
C LEU A 249 -13.86 -0.83 -0.12
N LYS A 250 -13.53 -1.44 -1.27
CA LYS A 250 -14.42 -2.44 -1.88
C LYS A 250 -14.65 -3.63 -0.95
N LEU A 251 -13.62 -4.05 -0.22
CA LEU A 251 -13.73 -5.16 0.73
C LEU A 251 -14.70 -4.85 1.88
N THR A 252 -14.72 -3.61 2.39
CA THR A 252 -15.71 -3.22 3.41
C THR A 252 -17.14 -3.23 2.87
N MET A 253 -17.34 -3.11 1.57
CA MET A 253 -18.67 -3.16 0.94
C MET A 253 -19.16 -4.58 0.64
N CYS A 254 -18.28 -5.58 0.66
CA CYS A 254 -18.63 -6.98 0.35
C CYS A 254 -19.25 -7.76 1.53
N GLY A 255 -19.18 -7.23 2.74
CA GLY A 255 -19.46 -7.99 3.96
C GLY A 255 -20.93 -8.10 4.39
N THR A 256 -21.89 -7.61 3.61
CA THR A 256 -23.29 -7.53 4.05
C THR A 256 -24.17 -8.70 3.61
N ASP A 257 -23.80 -9.42 2.57
CA ASP A 257 -24.74 -10.36 1.91
C ASP A 257 -24.47 -11.85 2.16
N ASP A 258 -23.28 -12.23 2.62
CA ASP A 258 -22.94 -13.65 2.78
C ASP A 258 -22.67 -14.04 4.24
N ASN A 259 -23.62 -14.76 4.85
CA ASN A 259 -23.49 -15.33 6.20
C ASN A 259 -22.42 -16.44 6.31
N THR A 260 -21.60 -16.64 5.28
CA THR A 260 -20.60 -17.72 5.21
C THR A 260 -19.25 -17.36 5.84
N VAL A 261 -18.92 -16.07 5.95
CA VAL A 261 -17.66 -15.63 6.54
C VAL A 261 -17.92 -14.82 7.80
N HIS A 262 -17.64 -15.42 8.97
CA HIS A 262 -17.83 -14.78 10.28
C HIS A 262 -16.77 -13.72 10.64
N ILE A 263 -15.86 -13.39 9.72
CA ILE A 263 -14.80 -12.42 9.97
C ILE A 263 -15.30 -11.01 9.63
N ASN A 264 -15.08 -10.06 10.55
CA ASN A 264 -15.49 -8.68 10.34
C ASN A 264 -14.75 -8.06 9.13
N PRO A 265 -15.46 -7.51 8.11
CA PRO A 265 -14.85 -6.93 6.91
C PRO A 265 -13.86 -5.81 7.18
N MET A 266 -14.07 -5.02 8.24
CA MET A 266 -13.13 -3.99 8.66
C MET A 266 -11.78 -4.59 9.09
N VAL A 267 -11.78 -5.74 9.75
CA VAL A 267 -10.54 -6.42 10.16
C VAL A 267 -9.77 -6.88 8.92
N LEU A 268 -10.45 -7.47 7.94
CA LEU A 268 -9.82 -7.90 6.69
C LEU A 268 -9.27 -6.72 5.87
N ALA A 269 -10.02 -5.61 5.81
CA ALA A 269 -9.65 -4.43 5.05
C ALA A 269 -8.49 -3.65 5.68
N PHE A 270 -8.45 -3.54 7.01
CA PHE A 270 -7.53 -2.60 7.68
C PHE A 270 -6.31 -3.27 8.33
N SER A 271 -6.38 -4.56 8.70
CA SER A 271 -5.23 -5.23 9.33
C SER A 271 -3.94 -5.17 8.49
N PRO A 272 -3.95 -5.31 7.15
CA PRO A 272 -2.73 -5.17 6.35
C PRO A 272 -2.17 -3.74 6.33
N LEU A 273 -3.02 -2.75 6.56
CA LEU A 273 -2.67 -1.33 6.57
C LEU A 273 -2.31 -0.81 7.97
N LEU A 274 -2.43 -1.65 9.00
CA LEU A 274 -2.28 -1.25 10.41
C LEU A 274 -0.93 -0.59 10.68
N ILE A 275 0.17 -1.21 10.28
CA ILE A 275 1.52 -0.70 10.57
C ILE A 275 1.79 0.65 9.88
N PRO A 276 1.58 0.81 8.56
CA PRO A 276 1.71 2.12 7.92
C PRO A 276 0.84 3.18 8.58
N CYS A 277 -0.43 2.87 8.87
CA CYS A 277 -1.38 3.79 9.49
C CYS A 277 -0.97 4.22 10.89
N CYS A 278 -0.66 3.26 11.76
CA CYS A 278 -0.24 3.54 13.13
C CYS A 278 1.06 4.34 13.19
N ASP A 279 1.99 4.10 12.25
CA ASP A 279 3.25 4.86 12.20
C ASP A 279 3.01 6.33 11.84
N VAL A 280 2.18 6.60 10.84
CA VAL A 280 1.83 7.96 10.43
C VAL A 280 1.08 8.70 11.55
N VAL A 281 0.06 8.09 12.16
CA VAL A 281 -0.67 8.69 13.30
C VAL A 281 0.29 9.04 14.43
N ARG A 282 1.19 8.13 14.78
CA ARG A 282 2.18 8.35 15.84
C ARG A 282 3.12 9.52 15.52
N VAL A 283 3.65 9.61 14.31
CA VAL A 283 4.53 10.69 13.88
C VAL A 283 3.78 12.02 13.87
N TYR A 284 2.56 12.05 13.34
CA TYR A 284 1.68 13.21 13.36
C TYR A 284 1.44 13.73 14.78
N LEU A 285 0.99 12.86 15.69
CA LEU A 285 0.75 13.21 17.10
C LEU A 285 2.03 13.69 17.82
N HIS A 286 3.16 13.05 17.54
CA HIS A 286 4.45 13.47 18.09
C HIS A 286 4.82 14.90 17.67
N ARG A 287 4.57 15.27 16.43
CA ARG A 287 4.84 16.61 15.89
C ARG A 287 3.93 17.66 16.48
N VAL A 288 2.61 17.39 16.48
CA VAL A 288 1.61 18.30 17.08
C VAL A 288 1.96 18.59 18.53
N ARG A 289 2.30 17.55 19.32
CA ARG A 289 2.71 17.72 20.74
C ARG A 289 3.96 18.56 20.94
N ASN A 290 4.84 18.59 19.93
CA ASN A 290 6.08 19.40 19.99
C ASN A 290 5.96 20.75 19.25
N GLY A 291 4.76 21.19 18.89
CA GLY A 291 4.50 22.45 18.20
C GLY A 291 5.09 22.52 16.78
N LYS A 292 5.42 21.37 16.16
CA LYS A 292 5.99 21.30 14.81
C LYS A 292 4.91 21.10 13.76
N ASN A 293 5.14 21.63 12.55
CA ASN A 293 4.22 21.39 11.44
C ASN A 293 4.16 19.88 11.12
N PRO A 294 2.97 19.24 11.20
CA PRO A 294 2.82 17.80 11.00
C PRO A 294 3.04 17.34 9.54
N PHE A 295 3.00 18.24 8.57
CA PHE A 295 3.11 17.94 7.15
C PHE A 295 4.54 18.04 6.58
N LEU A 296 5.52 18.42 7.42
CA LEU A 296 6.92 18.45 6.98
C LEU A 296 7.59 17.08 7.10
N PRO A 297 8.64 16.74 6.32
CA PRO A 297 9.37 15.47 6.41
C PRO A 297 9.99 15.22 7.81
N ASP A 298 10.00 13.98 8.30
CA ASP A 298 10.51 13.60 9.63
C ASP A 298 11.38 12.32 9.57
N LYS A 299 12.30 12.21 10.51
CA LYS A 299 13.13 11.01 10.73
C LYS A 299 12.65 10.17 11.93
N ASN A 300 11.37 10.29 12.33
CA ASN A 300 10.80 9.58 13.49
C ASN A 300 9.95 8.35 13.14
N HIS A 301 9.86 7.97 11.86
CA HIS A 301 9.16 6.75 11.45
C HIS A 301 9.73 5.49 12.11
N ILE A 302 8.93 4.41 12.20
CA ILE A 302 9.31 3.18 12.90
C ILE A 302 10.65 2.60 12.37
N HIS A 303 10.85 2.63 11.06
CA HIS A 303 12.08 2.15 10.44
C HIS A 303 13.31 2.97 10.87
N HIS A 304 13.19 4.29 10.98
CA HIS A 304 14.27 5.14 11.49
C HIS A 304 14.62 4.83 12.95
N LYS A 305 13.60 4.54 13.78
CA LYS A 305 13.83 4.16 15.19
C LYS A 305 14.56 2.83 15.32
N LEU A 306 14.19 1.85 14.49
CA LEU A 306 14.87 0.54 14.49
C LEU A 306 16.32 0.64 14.00
N LEU A 307 16.57 1.47 12.97
CA LEU A 307 17.93 1.80 12.52
C LEU A 307 18.73 2.50 13.62
N ALA A 308 18.11 3.43 14.37
CA ALA A 308 18.76 4.11 15.49
C ALA A 308 19.13 3.17 16.68
N VAL A 309 18.50 2.01 16.78
CA VAL A 309 18.88 0.95 17.73
C VAL A 309 20.13 0.17 17.24
N GLY A 310 20.63 0.42 16.02
CA GLY A 310 21.80 -0.24 15.42
C GLY A 310 21.45 -1.43 14.53
N MET A 311 20.18 -1.59 14.14
CA MET A 311 19.78 -2.67 13.23
C MET A 311 20.15 -2.34 11.78
N GLN A 312 20.49 -3.36 10.99
CA GLN A 312 20.70 -3.22 9.54
C GLN A 312 19.37 -3.05 8.83
N GLN A 313 19.34 -2.33 7.68
CA GLN A 313 18.12 -2.07 6.90
C GLN A 313 17.34 -3.34 6.55
N ARG A 314 18.02 -4.41 6.11
CA ARG A 314 17.37 -5.70 5.79
C ARG A 314 16.71 -6.33 7.01
N SER A 315 17.35 -6.26 8.18
CA SER A 315 16.77 -6.78 9.42
C SER A 315 15.54 -5.98 9.83
N VAL A 316 15.56 -4.65 9.68
CA VAL A 316 14.42 -3.78 9.95
C VAL A 316 13.26 -4.13 9.02
N MET A 317 13.50 -4.26 7.71
CA MET A 317 12.50 -4.67 6.73
C MET A 317 11.85 -6.00 7.12
N ILE A 318 12.65 -7.04 7.35
CA ILE A 318 12.15 -8.38 7.71
C ILE A 318 11.31 -8.32 9.00
N ILE A 319 11.78 -7.63 10.03
CA ILE A 319 11.06 -7.53 11.32
C ILE A 319 9.72 -6.83 11.11
N VAL A 320 9.68 -5.69 10.43
CA VAL A 320 8.44 -4.93 10.26
C VAL A 320 7.43 -5.71 9.40
N ILE A 321 7.87 -6.37 8.33
CA ILE A 321 7.03 -7.22 7.48
C ILE A 321 6.50 -8.42 8.29
N SER A 322 7.37 -9.11 9.05
CA SER A 322 6.96 -10.25 9.89
C SER A 322 5.96 -9.82 10.97
N VAL A 323 6.20 -8.69 11.64
CA VAL A 323 5.28 -8.14 12.63
C VAL A 323 3.93 -7.80 11.98
N SER A 324 3.92 -7.20 10.77
CA SER A 324 2.67 -6.94 10.02
C SER A 324 1.91 -8.22 9.74
N THR A 325 2.61 -9.27 9.27
CA THR A 325 2.00 -10.57 9.00
C THR A 325 1.39 -11.20 10.26
N VAL A 326 2.13 -11.12 11.38
CA VAL A 326 1.63 -11.61 12.68
C VAL A 326 0.38 -10.83 13.12
N PHE A 327 0.36 -9.50 12.99
CA PHE A 327 -0.83 -8.70 13.30
C PHE A 327 -2.02 -9.09 12.43
N ILE A 328 -1.83 -9.29 11.13
CA ILE A 328 -2.89 -9.71 10.21
C ILE A 328 -3.50 -11.04 10.67
N LEU A 329 -2.66 -12.06 10.87
CA LEU A 329 -3.11 -13.40 11.28
C LEU A 329 -3.78 -13.37 12.66
N PHE A 330 -3.21 -12.62 13.60
CA PHE A 330 -3.74 -12.46 14.94
C PHE A 330 -5.11 -11.76 14.93
N ASN A 331 -5.26 -10.66 14.16
CA ASN A 331 -6.52 -9.93 14.06
C ASN A 331 -7.61 -10.76 13.38
N ILE A 332 -7.27 -11.53 12.33
CA ILE A 332 -8.20 -12.47 11.71
C ILE A 332 -8.67 -13.51 12.73
N LEU A 333 -7.73 -14.10 13.47
CA LEU A 333 -8.08 -15.08 14.52
C LEU A 333 -8.93 -14.47 15.63
N LEU A 334 -8.57 -13.30 16.13
CA LEU A 334 -9.35 -12.60 17.16
C LEU A 334 -10.73 -12.21 16.68
N SER A 335 -10.90 -11.87 15.41
CA SER A 335 -12.19 -11.49 14.81
C SER A 335 -13.23 -12.62 14.86
N LEU A 336 -12.82 -13.87 15.03
CA LEU A 336 -13.71 -15.02 15.22
C LEU A 336 -14.34 -15.06 16.63
N TYR A 337 -13.72 -14.38 17.59
CA TYR A 337 -14.10 -14.49 19.01
C TYR A 337 -14.41 -13.15 19.66
N LEU A 338 -13.86 -12.06 19.17
CA LEU A 338 -13.93 -10.74 19.77
C LEU A 338 -14.60 -9.72 18.87
N ASN A 339 -15.28 -8.74 19.50
CA ASN A 339 -15.75 -7.56 18.79
C ASN A 339 -14.58 -6.72 18.28
N VAL A 340 -14.75 -6.09 17.12
CA VAL A 340 -13.74 -5.26 16.45
C VAL A 340 -13.13 -4.17 17.35
N ASN A 341 -13.91 -3.62 18.28
CA ASN A 341 -13.42 -2.60 19.23
C ASN A 341 -12.31 -3.12 20.15
N TRP A 342 -12.44 -4.38 20.61
CA TRP A 342 -11.41 -5.02 21.42
C TRP A 342 -10.14 -5.30 20.60
N ILE A 343 -10.29 -5.68 19.35
CA ILE A 343 -9.15 -5.90 18.43
C ILE A 343 -8.38 -4.59 18.25
N VAL A 344 -9.08 -3.51 17.91
CA VAL A 344 -8.48 -2.16 17.74
C VAL A 344 -7.81 -1.70 19.04
N LEU A 345 -8.43 -1.94 20.21
CA LEU A 345 -7.84 -1.59 21.50
C LEU A 345 -6.53 -2.36 21.74
N VAL A 346 -6.53 -3.68 21.51
CA VAL A 346 -5.34 -4.52 21.65
C VAL A 346 -4.22 -4.08 20.72
N ASP A 347 -4.54 -3.80 19.45
CA ASP A 347 -3.57 -3.28 18.47
C ASP A 347 -2.93 -1.96 18.93
N ILE A 348 -3.75 -1.01 19.40
CA ILE A 348 -3.26 0.28 19.92
C ILE A 348 -2.36 0.06 21.15
N LEU A 349 -2.73 -0.83 22.05
CA LEU A 349 -1.94 -1.12 23.24
C LEU A 349 -0.59 -1.75 22.88
N ILE A 350 -0.58 -2.79 22.02
CA ILE A 350 0.66 -3.44 21.56
C ILE A 350 1.56 -2.44 20.84
N TRP A 351 0.99 -1.64 19.92
CA TRP A 351 1.74 -0.61 19.18
C TRP A 351 2.35 0.42 20.10
N THR A 352 1.56 0.94 21.05
CA THR A 352 2.00 1.97 22.00
C THR A 352 3.10 1.43 22.92
N PHE A 353 2.91 0.24 23.48
CA PHE A 353 3.88 -0.41 24.35
C PHE A 353 5.21 -0.65 23.62
N THR A 354 5.16 -1.18 22.40
CA THR A 354 6.35 -1.41 21.56
C THR A 354 7.11 -0.11 21.31
N ASN A 355 6.41 0.99 20.99
CA ASN A 355 7.03 2.29 20.76
C ASN A 355 7.65 2.89 22.02
N ILE A 356 7.04 2.72 23.19
CA ILE A 356 7.60 3.17 24.48
C ILE A 356 8.91 2.39 24.77
N ARG A 357 8.89 1.06 24.60
CA ARG A 357 10.07 0.22 24.78
C ARG A 357 11.22 0.62 23.84
N LEU A 358 10.93 0.86 22.56
CA LEU A 358 11.91 1.33 21.59
C LEU A 358 12.51 2.68 21.97
N LYS A 359 11.67 3.66 22.38
CA LYS A 359 12.14 4.97 22.83
C LYS A 359 13.09 4.87 24.03
N LYS A 360 12.74 4.03 25.02
CA LYS A 360 13.57 3.81 26.19
C LYS A 360 14.93 3.19 25.83
N ARG A 361 14.93 2.23 24.90
CA ARG A 361 16.17 1.56 24.45
C ARG A 361 17.09 2.52 23.68
N ILE A 362 16.53 3.36 22.81
CA ILE A 362 17.30 4.40 22.10
C ILE A 362 17.96 5.37 23.09
N GLY A 363 17.22 5.86 24.10
CA GLY A 363 17.75 6.74 25.13
C GLY A 363 18.89 6.10 25.93
N GLN A 364 18.78 4.81 26.27
CA GLN A 364 19.86 4.07 26.95
C GLN A 364 21.12 3.92 26.10
N LEU A 365 20.98 3.71 24.79
CA LEU A 365 22.12 3.62 23.87
C LEU A 365 22.83 4.97 23.72
N GLN A 366 22.07 6.05 23.61
CA GLN A 366 22.61 7.40 23.51
C GLN A 366 23.36 7.82 24.78
N SER A 367 22.83 7.52 25.98
CA SER A 367 23.50 7.78 27.24
C SER A 367 24.81 7.02 27.39
N ARG A 368 24.85 5.74 27.01
CA ARG A 368 26.09 4.94 27.02
C ARG A 368 27.16 5.47 26.07
N GLN A 369 26.75 5.95 24.88
CA GLN A 369 27.69 6.56 23.92
C GLN A 369 28.23 7.92 24.41
N ALA A 370 27.44 8.69 25.17
CA ALA A 370 27.87 9.93 25.76
C ALA A 370 28.85 9.73 26.96
N THR A 371 28.70 8.61 27.69
CA THR A 371 29.59 8.27 28.83
C THR A 371 30.93 7.68 28.37
N ASN A 372 30.98 7.15 27.14
CA ASN A 372 32.22 6.54 26.58
C ASN A 372 33.03 7.51 25.68
N LYS A 373 32.59 8.76 25.57
CA LYS A 373 33.32 9.90 24.99
C LYS A 373 33.88 10.80 26.10
#